data_798e80371e17a10f491ec5fe931345cf
#
_entry.id   798e80371e17a10f491ec5fe931345cf
#
_cell.length_a   1.000
_cell.length_b   1.000
_cell.length_c   1.000
_cell.angle_alpha   90.00
_cell.angle_beta   90.00
_cell.angle_gamma   90.00
#
_symmetry.space_group_name_H-M   'P 1'
#
loop_
_entity.id
_entity.type
_entity.pdbx_description
1 polymer ?
#
loop_
_entity_poly.entity_id
_entity_poly.type
_entity_poly.pdbx_seq_one_letter_code
_entity_poly.pdbx_strand_id
1 'polypeptide(L)'
;MIRPCMQWDVFYFCSLKKNNEEKRKVTMKNLTSSDIRQMYLDFWATKGSKVEPSASLIPVNDPTLLWINSGVATLKKYFDGTLIPENPRITNAQKSIRTNDIENVGVTARH
;
A
#
# COMPACT_ATOMS: atom_id res chain seq x y z
N MET A 1 -16.47 4.35 -21.58
CA MET A 1 -16.19 4.88 -20.23
C MET A 1 -15.00 4.12 -19.66
N ILE A 2 -13.79 4.66 -19.81
CA ILE A 2 -12.54 4.00 -19.43
C ILE A 2 -12.39 4.13 -17.91
N ARG A 3 -12.48 3.00 -17.19
CA ARG A 3 -12.17 2.99 -15.76
C ARG A 3 -10.65 2.89 -15.62
N PRO A 4 -9.97 3.86 -15.01
CA PRO A 4 -8.54 3.72 -14.73
C PRO A 4 -8.31 2.54 -13.80
N CYS A 5 -7.31 1.73 -14.10
CA CYS A 5 -6.87 0.64 -13.22
C CYS A 5 -6.33 1.25 -11.93
N MET A 6 -7.13 1.22 -10.87
CA MET A 6 -6.69 1.63 -9.54
C MET A 6 -6.01 0.43 -8.87
N GLN A 7 -4.71 0.46 -8.82
CA GLN A 7 -3.93 -0.55 -8.12
C GLN A 7 -3.61 -0.06 -6.69
N TRP A 8 -3.78 -0.96 -5.72
CA TRP A 8 -3.39 -0.74 -4.35
C TRP A 8 -2.04 -1.39 -4.10
N ASP A 9 -1.01 -0.59 -3.90
CA ASP A 9 0.30 -1.10 -3.51
C ASP A 9 0.35 -1.25 -1.98
N VAL A 10 0.55 -2.47 -1.56
CA VAL A 10 0.78 -2.82 -0.16
C VAL A 10 2.27 -3.06 0.01
N PHE A 11 2.94 -2.19 0.70
CA PHE A 11 4.39 -2.26 0.85
C PHE A 11 4.78 -3.23 1.95
N TYR A 12 5.59 -4.21 1.59
CA TYR A 12 6.12 -5.22 2.48
C TYR A 12 7.59 -4.90 2.81
N PHE A 13 7.88 -4.51 4.04
CA PHE A 13 9.24 -4.51 4.56
C PHE A 13 9.33 -5.62 5.60
N CYS A 14 9.88 -6.78 5.17
CA CYS A 14 10.01 -7.94 6.01
C CYS A 14 11.38 -7.93 6.72
N SER A 15 11.39 -7.72 8.02
CA SER A 15 12.47 -8.18 8.88
C SER A 15 12.00 -9.47 9.55
N LEU A 16 12.49 -10.60 9.03
CA LEU A 16 12.22 -11.92 9.56
C LEU A 16 12.82 -12.10 10.97
N LYS A 17 11.96 -12.16 11.99
CA LYS A 17 12.22 -12.96 13.18
C LYS A 17 11.10 -13.99 13.32
N LYS A 18 11.50 -15.26 13.14
CA LYS A 18 10.69 -16.44 13.45
C LYS A 18 10.21 -16.37 14.89
N ASN A 19 8.92 -16.48 15.13
CA ASN A 19 8.39 -17.14 16.33
C ASN A 19 6.95 -17.64 16.09
N ASN A 20 6.83 -18.93 16.26
CA ASN A 20 5.69 -19.79 16.58
C ASN A 20 4.35 -19.65 15.84
N GLU A 21 4.11 -20.71 15.12
CA GLU A 21 2.87 -21.11 14.47
C GLU A 21 1.76 -21.34 15.50
N GLU A 22 0.79 -20.45 15.53
CA GLU A 22 -0.57 -20.82 15.84
C GLU A 22 -1.30 -21.03 14.52
N LYS A 23 -1.54 -22.31 14.18
CA LYS A 23 -2.38 -22.72 13.04
C LYS A 23 -3.81 -22.23 13.29
N ARG A 24 -4.10 -20.98 12.93
CA ARG A 24 -5.48 -20.51 12.85
C ARG A 24 -6.13 -21.22 11.67
N LYS A 25 -7.15 -22.06 11.94
CA LYS A 25 -8.11 -22.52 10.94
C LYS A 25 -8.65 -21.28 10.23
N VAL A 26 -8.16 -21.00 9.02
CA VAL A 26 -8.70 -19.94 8.18
C VAL A 26 -10.05 -20.42 7.67
N THR A 27 -11.10 -20.10 8.41
CA THR A 27 -12.47 -20.18 7.87
C THR A 27 -12.55 -19.11 6.78
N MET A 28 -12.76 -19.52 5.53
CA MET A 28 -12.93 -18.60 4.40
C MET A 28 -14.17 -17.73 4.66
N LYS A 29 -13.99 -16.57 5.26
CA LYS A 29 -14.99 -15.50 5.28
C LYS A 29 -14.92 -14.78 3.93
N ASN A 30 -16.08 -14.43 3.38
CA ASN A 30 -16.16 -13.53 2.25
C ASN A 30 -15.69 -12.13 2.70
N LEU A 31 -14.40 -11.86 2.53
CA LEU A 31 -13.78 -10.59 2.88
C LEU A 31 -13.89 -9.64 1.70
N THR A 32 -14.27 -8.41 1.97
CA THR A 32 -14.17 -7.33 0.98
C THR A 32 -12.73 -6.85 0.86
N SER A 33 -12.40 -6.16 -0.25
CA SER A 33 -11.09 -5.53 -0.40
C SER A 33 -10.80 -4.51 0.71
N SER A 34 -11.83 -3.87 1.26
CA SER A 34 -11.70 -2.95 2.38
C SER A 34 -11.30 -3.68 3.66
N ASP A 35 -11.93 -4.82 3.93
CA ASP A 35 -11.63 -5.63 5.11
C ASP A 35 -10.17 -6.12 5.08
N ILE A 36 -9.71 -6.56 3.90
CA ILE A 36 -8.33 -7.04 3.74
C ILE A 36 -7.33 -5.91 4.02
N ARG A 37 -7.57 -4.69 3.48
CA ARG A 37 -6.70 -3.53 3.76
C ARG A 37 -6.69 -3.19 5.24
N GLN A 38 -7.86 -3.18 5.87
CA GLN A 38 -7.96 -2.86 7.29
C GLN A 38 -7.22 -3.90 8.15
N MET A 39 -7.44 -5.20 7.88
CA MET A 39 -6.73 -6.28 8.56
C MET A 39 -5.20 -6.16 8.43
N TYR A 40 -4.72 -5.75 7.26
CA TYR A 40 -3.29 -5.52 7.04
C TYR A 40 -2.76 -4.37 7.91
N LEU A 41 -3.45 -3.24 7.90
CA LEU A 41 -3.05 -2.08 8.70
C LEU A 41 -3.07 -2.38 10.19
N ASP A 42 -4.11 -3.06 10.66
CA ASP A 42 -4.27 -3.45 12.06
C ASP A 42 -3.16 -4.42 12.49
N PHE A 43 -2.83 -5.40 11.64
CA PHE A 43 -1.74 -6.33 11.91
C PHE A 43 -0.42 -5.60 12.13
N TRP A 44 -0.07 -4.65 11.26
CA TRP A 44 1.18 -3.92 11.40
C TRP A 44 1.17 -2.91 12.54
N ALA A 45 0.01 -2.32 12.85
CA ALA A 45 -0.16 -1.50 14.05
C ALA A 45 0.15 -2.29 15.33
N THR A 46 -0.30 -3.56 15.42
CA THR A 46 0.05 -4.44 16.56
C THR A 46 1.53 -4.76 16.66
N LYS A 47 2.29 -4.61 15.54
CA LYS A 47 3.75 -4.78 15.50
C LYS A 47 4.52 -3.48 15.78
N GLY A 48 3.83 -2.42 16.19
CA GLY A 48 4.43 -1.14 16.54
C GLY A 48 4.73 -0.26 15.32
N SER A 49 4.10 -0.51 14.17
CA SER A 49 4.20 0.37 13.01
C SER A 49 3.21 1.53 13.12
N LYS A 50 3.65 2.73 12.76
CA LYS A 50 2.78 3.90 12.61
C LYS A 50 1.97 3.74 11.32
N VAL A 51 0.66 3.82 11.41
CA VAL A 51 -0.22 3.81 10.24
C VAL A 51 -0.29 5.22 9.66
N GLU A 52 0.18 5.37 8.43
CA GLU A 52 0.05 6.61 7.68
C GLU A 52 -1.20 6.53 6.77
N PRO A 53 -2.01 7.60 6.72
CA PRO A 53 -3.16 7.64 5.83
C PRO A 53 -2.74 7.65 4.37
N SER A 54 -3.65 7.19 3.49
CA SER A 54 -3.45 7.30 2.04
C SER A 54 -3.38 8.77 1.63
N ALA A 55 -2.31 9.15 0.96
CA ALA A 55 -2.16 10.48 0.39
C ALA A 55 -3.05 10.66 -0.85
N SER A 56 -3.23 11.93 -1.26
CA SER A 56 -3.87 12.26 -2.53
C SER A 56 -3.14 11.62 -3.71
N LEU A 57 -3.89 11.25 -4.75
CA LEU A 57 -3.32 10.77 -6.02
C LEU A 57 -2.55 11.86 -6.77
N ILE A 58 -2.91 13.13 -6.51
CA ILE A 58 -2.17 14.28 -7.06
C ILE A 58 -1.02 14.58 -6.12
N PRO A 59 0.24 14.50 -6.59
CA PRO A 59 1.39 14.81 -5.75
C PRO A 59 1.34 16.26 -5.26
N VAL A 60 1.65 16.46 -3.99
CA VAL A 60 1.80 17.79 -3.41
C VAL A 60 3.29 18.06 -3.25
N ASN A 61 3.77 19.15 -3.85
CA ASN A 61 5.18 19.57 -3.78
C ASN A 61 6.21 18.61 -4.40
N ASP A 62 5.81 17.77 -5.34
CA ASP A 62 6.73 16.95 -6.14
C ASP A 62 6.47 17.17 -7.63
N PRO A 63 7.24 18.05 -8.30
CA PRO A 63 7.08 18.33 -9.73
C PRO A 63 7.56 17.19 -10.63
N THR A 64 8.21 16.16 -10.07
CA THR A 64 8.74 15.02 -10.84
C THR A 64 7.68 13.96 -11.12
N LEU A 65 6.56 14.01 -10.42
CA LEU A 65 5.46 13.05 -10.55
C LEU A 65 4.19 13.74 -10.99
N LEU A 66 3.57 13.25 -12.05
CA LEU A 66 2.24 13.69 -12.47
C LEU A 66 1.13 13.08 -11.59
N TRP A 67 1.32 11.81 -11.21
CA TRP A 67 0.42 11.04 -10.35
C TRP A 67 1.21 10.18 -9.38
N ILE A 68 0.57 9.84 -8.25
CA ILE A 68 1.13 8.81 -7.37
C ILE A 68 0.94 7.45 -8.03
N ASN A 69 2.03 6.85 -8.46
CA ASN A 69 2.08 5.57 -9.17
C ASN A 69 2.51 4.39 -8.29
N SER A 70 2.92 4.66 -7.06
CA SER A 70 3.33 3.63 -6.09
C SER A 70 3.18 4.11 -4.66
N GLY A 71 3.06 3.16 -3.72
CA GLY A 71 2.98 3.47 -2.30
C GLY A 71 4.23 4.17 -1.74
N VAL A 72 5.40 3.86 -2.30
CA VAL A 72 6.67 4.45 -1.89
C VAL A 72 6.78 5.93 -2.25
N ALA A 73 6.15 6.35 -3.34
CA ALA A 73 6.26 7.73 -3.81
C ALA A 73 5.81 8.75 -2.74
N THR A 74 4.83 8.40 -1.91
CA THR A 74 4.35 9.26 -0.82
C THR A 74 5.32 9.34 0.36
N LEU A 75 6.23 8.39 0.47
CA LEU A 75 7.21 8.29 1.56
C LEU A 75 8.61 8.75 1.14
N LYS A 76 8.77 9.28 -0.09
CA LYS A 76 10.04 9.72 -0.67
C LYS A 76 10.84 10.63 0.28
N LYS A 77 10.16 11.59 0.92
CA LYS A 77 10.74 12.51 1.89
C LYS A 77 11.48 11.85 3.06
N TYR A 78 11.09 10.63 3.43
CA TYR A 78 11.75 9.86 4.48
C TYR A 78 12.99 9.15 3.95
N PHE A 79 12.96 8.68 2.70
CA PHE A 79 14.09 8.02 2.06
C PHE A 79 15.19 8.99 1.63
N ASP A 80 14.81 10.19 1.21
CA ASP A 80 15.73 11.25 0.82
C ASP A 80 16.37 11.95 2.05
N GLY A 81 15.93 11.60 3.26
CA GLY A 81 16.40 12.22 4.50
C GLY A 81 15.92 13.65 4.72
N THR A 82 15.01 14.15 3.88
CA THR A 82 14.43 15.49 4.01
C THR A 82 13.59 15.62 5.28
N LEU A 83 12.96 14.52 5.67
CA LEU A 83 12.16 14.45 6.89
C LEU A 83 12.50 13.16 7.66
N ILE A 84 12.79 13.32 8.95
CA ILE A 84 13.02 12.17 9.84
C ILE A 84 11.67 11.75 10.40
N PRO A 85 11.23 10.48 10.19
CA PRO A 85 9.97 10.01 10.75
C PRO A 85 10.09 9.82 12.25
N GLU A 86 9.03 10.14 12.99
CA GLU A 86 8.94 9.86 14.45
C GLU A 86 9.09 8.36 14.76
N ASN A 87 8.57 7.51 13.87
CA ASN A 87 8.71 6.06 13.97
C ASN A 87 9.30 5.54 12.65
N PRO A 88 10.44 4.84 12.69
CA PRO A 88 11.07 4.27 11.49
C PRO A 88 10.26 3.12 10.88
N ARG A 89 9.25 2.62 11.61
CA ARG A 89 8.32 1.61 11.12
C ARG A 89 7.02 2.27 10.69
N ILE A 90 6.83 2.37 9.38
CA ILE A 90 5.62 2.97 8.80
C ILE A 90 4.91 1.92 7.95
N THR A 91 3.59 1.89 8.03
CA THR A 91 2.72 1.12 7.17
C THR A 91 1.62 2.00 6.58
N ASN A 92 1.29 1.77 5.33
CA ASN A 92 0.16 2.44 4.68
C ASN A 92 -0.51 1.52 3.66
N ALA A 93 -1.71 1.90 3.25
CA ALA A 93 -2.40 1.36 2.08
C ALA A 93 -2.69 2.53 1.15
N GLN A 94 -1.85 2.71 0.12
CA GLN A 94 -1.88 3.87 -0.76
C GLN A 94 -2.59 3.54 -2.06
N LYS A 95 -3.51 4.42 -2.48
CA LYS A 95 -4.04 4.43 -3.84
C LYS A 95 -2.96 4.87 -4.82
N SER A 96 -2.82 4.14 -5.91
CA SER A 96 -1.90 4.50 -6.99
C SER A 96 -2.58 4.37 -8.35
N ILE A 97 -2.09 5.11 -9.33
CA ILE A 97 -2.53 5.03 -10.72
C ILE A 97 -1.35 4.58 -11.56
N ARG A 98 -1.55 3.51 -12.31
CA ARG A 98 -0.60 3.03 -13.32
C ARG A 98 -1.30 2.99 -14.67
N THR A 99 -0.65 3.53 -15.68
CA THR A 99 -1.19 3.62 -17.04
C THR A 99 -0.47 2.73 -18.03
N ASN A 100 0.64 2.11 -17.62
CA ASN A 100 1.49 1.32 -18.50
C ASN A 100 0.76 0.11 -19.12
N ASP A 101 -0.22 -0.46 -18.38
CA ASP A 101 -0.96 -1.64 -18.80
C ASP A 101 -2.43 -1.33 -19.14
N ILE A 102 -2.75 -0.07 -19.44
CA ILE A 102 -4.13 0.36 -19.68
C ILE A 102 -4.79 -0.40 -20.84
N GLU A 103 -4.01 -0.80 -21.83
CA GLU A 103 -4.46 -1.55 -23.01
C GLU A 103 -4.87 -3.00 -22.64
N ASN A 104 -4.33 -3.52 -21.56
CA ASN A 104 -4.60 -4.88 -21.07
C ASN A 104 -5.79 -4.96 -20.12
N VAL A 105 -6.33 -3.81 -19.69
CA VAL A 105 -7.47 -3.75 -18.77
C VAL A 105 -8.72 -4.32 -19.43
N GLY A 106 -9.25 -5.39 -18.84
CA GLY A 106 -10.42 -6.10 -19.35
C GLY A 106 -10.12 -7.15 -20.43
N VAL A 107 -8.86 -7.29 -20.86
CA VAL A 107 -8.43 -8.34 -21.81
C VAL A 107 -8.20 -9.66 -21.07
N THR A 108 -7.68 -9.60 -19.87
CA THR A 108 -7.45 -10.78 -19.03
C THR A 108 -8.32 -10.73 -17.77
N ALA A 109 -8.64 -11.90 -17.22
CA ALA A 109 -9.44 -12.00 -15.99
C ALA A 109 -8.75 -11.38 -14.76
N ARG A 110 -7.48 -10.99 -14.86
CA ARG A 110 -6.67 -10.47 -13.74
C ARG A 110 -6.32 -8.98 -13.88
N HIS A 111 -6.78 -8.35 -14.95
CA HIS A 111 -6.60 -6.91 -15.19
C HIS A 111 -7.93 -6.16 -15.19
#